data_08a573b1d0448274ccd928b3bb0366f5
#
_entry.id   08a573b1d0448274ccd928b3bb0366f5
#
_cell.length_a   1.000
_cell.length_b   1.000
_cell.length_c   1.000
_cell.angle_alpha   90.00
_cell.angle_beta   90.00
_cell.angle_gamma   90.00
#
_symmetry.space_group_name_H-M   'P 1'
#
loop_
_entity.id
_entity.type
_entity.pdbx_description
1 polymer ?
#
loop_
_entity_poly.entity_id
_entity_poly.type
_entity_poly.pdbx_seq_one_letter_code
_entity_poly.pdbx_strand_id
1 'polypeptide(L)'
;CFTQIHPTCIPVSGDYQSKLTLMSESLRNDGRIWVPLKENDLRSPEEIPEDERDYYLERRYPAFGNLVPRDIASRAAKERCDEGFGVGSTKMAVYLDFKDAIDSLGEDVVRSRYGNLFQMYNKITGDNPYKTPMRIYPAVHYTMGGLWVDYNLMTSVPGLYSIGESNFSDHGANRLGASALMQGLADGYFVLPYTIGDYLSNDIRTKPI
;
A
#
# COMPACT_ATOMS: atom_id res chain seq x y z
N CYS A 1 6.15 -13.94 -12.31
CA CYS A 1 6.07 -12.79 -11.39
C CYS A 1 4.61 -12.53 -11.02
N PHE A 2 4.35 -12.23 -9.77
CA PHE A 2 3.03 -11.85 -9.27
C PHE A 2 3.06 -10.40 -8.84
N THR A 3 2.03 -9.64 -9.21
CA THR A 3 1.93 -8.24 -8.85
C THR A 3 1.09 -8.09 -7.59
N GLN A 4 1.59 -7.41 -6.59
CA GLN A 4 0.87 -7.06 -5.38
C GLN A 4 0.22 -5.68 -5.54
N ILE A 5 -1.04 -5.58 -5.12
CA ILE A 5 -1.85 -4.36 -5.19
C ILE A 5 -1.93 -3.76 -3.79
N HIS A 6 -1.82 -2.45 -3.68
CA HIS A 6 -1.97 -1.71 -2.43
C HIS A 6 -3.32 -1.00 -2.38
N PRO A 7 -4.13 -1.18 -1.33
CA PRO A 7 -5.51 -0.69 -1.30
C PRO A 7 -5.67 0.81 -1.00
N THR A 8 -4.66 1.43 -0.36
CA THR A 8 -4.75 2.81 0.14
C THR A 8 -3.89 3.77 -0.67
N CYS A 9 -4.16 3.90 -1.97
CA CYS A 9 -3.50 4.89 -2.81
C CYS A 9 -4.43 6.05 -3.10
N ILE A 10 -3.88 7.25 -3.25
CA ILE A 10 -4.66 8.41 -3.69
C ILE A 10 -4.96 8.21 -5.18
N PRO A 11 -6.23 8.19 -5.61
CA PRO A 11 -6.57 7.99 -7.01
C PRO A 11 -6.08 9.15 -7.86
N VAL A 12 -5.62 8.84 -9.05
CA VAL A 12 -5.35 9.86 -10.07
C VAL A 12 -6.71 10.39 -10.55
N SER A 13 -6.99 11.67 -10.30
CA SER A 13 -8.13 12.37 -10.90
C SER A 13 -7.61 13.47 -11.81
N GLY A 14 -8.40 13.85 -12.80
CA GLY A 14 -8.05 14.91 -13.74
C GLY A 14 -7.69 16.24 -13.08
N ASP A 15 -8.16 16.47 -11.86
CA ASP A 15 -7.93 17.68 -11.07
C ASP A 15 -6.61 17.65 -10.29
N TYR A 16 -6.00 16.48 -10.13
CA TYR A 16 -4.75 16.32 -9.41
C TYR A 16 -3.62 16.02 -10.40
N GLN A 17 -2.66 16.91 -10.48
CA GLN A 17 -1.44 16.69 -11.28
C GLN A 17 -0.49 15.67 -10.65
N SER A 18 -0.85 15.14 -9.48
CA SER A 18 -0.05 14.15 -8.78
C SER A 18 -0.17 12.78 -9.44
N LYS A 19 0.96 12.12 -9.57
CA LYS A 19 1.00 10.68 -9.83
C LYS A 19 0.31 9.96 -8.68
N LEU A 20 -0.19 8.76 -8.96
CA LEU A 20 -0.70 7.85 -7.94
C LEU A 20 0.24 7.82 -6.73
N THR A 21 -0.26 8.24 -5.56
CA THR A 21 0.52 8.30 -4.33
C THR A 21 0.08 7.21 -3.38
N LEU A 22 1.04 6.39 -2.97
CA LEU A 22 0.83 5.34 -2.00
C LEU A 22 0.69 5.95 -0.59
N MET A 23 -0.41 5.64 0.09
CA MET A 23 -0.62 5.97 1.49
C MET A 23 -0.36 4.75 2.37
N SER A 24 -0.03 4.95 3.65
CA SER A 24 0.18 3.84 4.57
C SER A 24 -1.08 2.99 4.74
N GLU A 25 -0.91 1.68 4.74
CA GLU A 25 -1.98 0.72 5.05
C GLU A 25 -2.51 0.82 6.48
N SER A 26 -1.68 1.38 7.40
CA SER A 26 -2.07 1.61 8.80
C SER A 26 -3.30 2.51 8.95
N LEU A 27 -3.62 3.31 7.94
CA LEU A 27 -4.86 4.09 7.91
C LEU A 27 -6.11 3.24 8.07
N ARG A 28 -6.07 1.96 7.66
CA ARG A 28 -7.18 1.03 7.81
C ARG A 28 -7.38 0.49 9.24
N ASN A 29 -6.44 0.75 10.15
CA ASN A 29 -6.57 0.33 11.54
C ASN A 29 -7.69 1.08 12.27
N ASP A 30 -7.82 2.36 12.00
CA ASP A 30 -8.80 3.23 12.65
C ASP A 30 -9.79 3.84 11.64
N GLY A 31 -9.46 3.86 10.35
CA GLY A 31 -10.36 4.33 9.30
C GLY A 31 -11.31 3.24 8.80
N ARG A 32 -12.57 3.60 8.54
CA ARG A 32 -13.59 2.70 7.98
C ARG A 32 -13.78 2.94 6.49
N ILE A 33 -13.86 1.86 5.73
CA ILE A 33 -14.00 1.92 4.27
C ILE A 33 -15.44 1.69 3.87
N TRP A 34 -16.00 2.62 3.08
CA TRP A 34 -17.37 2.53 2.61
C TRP A 34 -17.56 3.12 1.21
N VAL A 35 -18.71 2.80 0.60
CA VAL A 35 -19.25 3.42 -0.61
C VAL A 35 -20.74 3.72 -0.39
N PRO A 36 -21.35 4.62 -1.19
CA PRO A 36 -22.81 4.77 -1.16
C PRO A 36 -23.55 3.47 -1.49
N LEU A 37 -24.73 3.24 -0.89
CA LEU A 37 -25.62 2.13 -1.27
C LEU A 37 -26.27 2.35 -2.63
N LYS A 38 -26.33 3.60 -3.10
CA LYS A 38 -26.92 3.97 -4.39
C LYS A 38 -25.85 4.00 -5.47
N GLU A 39 -26.13 3.32 -6.58
CA GLU A 39 -25.27 3.40 -7.76
C GLU A 39 -25.21 4.83 -8.32
N ASN A 40 -24.03 5.22 -8.78
CA ASN A 40 -23.78 6.52 -9.39
C ASN A 40 -24.20 7.71 -8.53
N ASP A 41 -24.08 7.59 -7.21
CA ASP A 41 -24.37 8.67 -6.29
C ASP A 41 -23.36 9.80 -6.47
N LEU A 42 -23.86 11.01 -6.67
CA LEU A 42 -23.06 12.22 -6.89
C LEU A 42 -23.05 13.16 -5.69
N ARG A 43 -23.74 12.76 -4.60
CA ARG A 43 -23.76 13.56 -3.38
C ARG A 43 -22.35 13.63 -2.75
N SER A 44 -22.10 14.71 -2.01
CA SER A 44 -20.91 14.78 -1.17
C SER A 44 -21.00 13.76 0.00
N PRO A 45 -19.88 13.31 0.55
CA PRO A 45 -19.91 12.31 1.63
C PRO A 45 -20.67 12.78 2.88
N GLU A 46 -20.73 14.10 3.11
CA GLU A 46 -21.49 14.73 4.21
C GLU A 46 -23.01 14.64 4.01
N GLU A 47 -23.46 14.58 2.76
CA GLU A 47 -24.89 14.45 2.41
C GLU A 47 -25.41 13.01 2.44
N ILE A 48 -24.50 12.02 2.58
CA ILE A 48 -24.87 10.59 2.61
C ILE A 48 -24.96 10.15 4.07
N PRO A 49 -26.18 9.87 4.58
CA PRO A 49 -26.38 9.44 5.95
C PRO A 49 -25.80 8.02 6.19
N GLU A 50 -25.60 7.67 7.45
CA GLU A 50 -24.93 6.41 7.84
C GLU A 50 -25.67 5.17 7.31
N ASP A 51 -26.99 5.17 7.32
CA ASP A 51 -27.83 4.08 6.83
C ASP A 51 -27.85 3.93 5.30
N GLU A 52 -27.29 4.89 4.57
CA GLU A 52 -27.08 4.83 3.11
C GLU A 52 -25.62 4.51 2.74
N ARG A 53 -24.78 4.09 3.70
CA ARG A 53 -23.38 3.70 3.48
C ARG A 53 -23.22 2.19 3.49
N ASP A 54 -22.52 1.65 2.48
CA ASP A 54 -22.13 0.24 2.46
C ASP A 54 -20.68 0.10 2.98
N TYR A 55 -20.52 -0.36 4.20
CA TYR A 55 -19.26 -0.79 4.79
C TYR A 55 -18.91 -2.20 4.28
N TYR A 56 -18.69 -2.31 2.98
CA TYR A 56 -18.66 -3.57 2.25
C TYR A 56 -17.59 -4.56 2.74
N LEU A 57 -16.45 -4.11 3.28
CA LEU A 57 -15.45 -5.00 3.87
C LEU A 57 -15.95 -5.63 5.16
N GLU A 58 -16.56 -4.84 6.03
CA GLU A 58 -17.13 -5.33 7.30
C GLU A 58 -18.29 -6.29 7.03
N ARG A 59 -19.14 -5.98 6.07
CA ARG A 59 -20.26 -6.82 5.67
C ARG A 59 -19.83 -8.15 5.02
N ARG A 60 -18.85 -8.11 4.13
CA ARG A 60 -18.37 -9.31 3.39
C ARG A 60 -17.43 -10.17 4.22
N TYR A 61 -16.65 -9.56 5.11
CA TYR A 61 -15.58 -10.20 5.87
C TYR A 61 -15.65 -9.85 7.35
N PRO A 62 -16.72 -10.25 8.06
CA PRO A 62 -16.97 -9.77 9.44
C PRO A 62 -15.88 -10.15 10.45
N ALA A 63 -15.10 -11.20 10.19
CA ALA A 63 -13.99 -11.61 11.06
C ALA A 63 -12.79 -10.66 11.02
N PHE A 64 -12.60 -9.92 9.92
CA PHE A 64 -11.44 -9.04 9.70
C PHE A 64 -11.82 -7.58 9.43
N GLY A 65 -13.03 -7.32 8.94
CA GLY A 65 -13.51 -5.99 8.61
C GLY A 65 -12.55 -5.24 7.66
N ASN A 66 -12.18 -4.04 8.03
CA ASN A 66 -11.24 -3.22 7.27
C ASN A 66 -9.80 -3.76 7.25
N LEU A 67 -9.48 -4.74 8.10
CA LEU A 67 -8.14 -5.34 8.23
C LEU A 67 -7.95 -6.61 7.41
N VAL A 68 -8.86 -6.92 6.49
CA VAL A 68 -8.66 -7.99 5.52
C VAL A 68 -7.33 -7.82 4.77
N PRO A 69 -6.69 -8.92 4.30
CA PRO A 69 -5.47 -8.84 3.49
C PRO A 69 -5.58 -7.83 2.36
N ARG A 70 -4.48 -7.16 2.03
CA ARG A 70 -4.46 -6.05 1.07
C ARG A 70 -4.99 -6.40 -0.31
N ASP A 71 -4.76 -7.61 -0.77
CA ASP A 71 -5.24 -8.10 -2.07
C ASP A 71 -6.77 -8.26 -2.07
N ILE A 72 -7.35 -8.71 -0.95
CA ILE A 72 -8.80 -8.82 -0.78
C ILE A 72 -9.44 -7.42 -0.73
N ALA A 73 -8.89 -6.53 0.10
CA ALA A 73 -9.39 -5.14 0.18
C ALA A 73 -9.32 -4.43 -1.18
N SER A 74 -8.22 -4.63 -1.91
CA SER A 74 -8.02 -4.04 -3.23
C SER A 74 -9.03 -4.54 -4.26
N ARG A 75 -9.24 -5.85 -4.34
CA ARG A 75 -10.22 -6.43 -5.26
C ARG A 75 -11.64 -6.00 -4.94
N ALA A 76 -11.99 -6.00 -3.65
CA ALA A 76 -13.32 -5.58 -3.22
C ALA A 76 -13.60 -4.10 -3.52
N ALA A 77 -12.60 -3.21 -3.36
CA ALA A 77 -12.73 -1.80 -3.72
C ALA A 77 -12.91 -1.64 -5.24
N LYS A 78 -12.12 -2.36 -6.05
CA LYS A 78 -12.27 -2.33 -7.51
C LYS A 78 -13.65 -2.83 -7.95
N GLU A 79 -14.13 -3.95 -7.40
CA GLU A 79 -15.46 -4.48 -7.69
C GLU A 79 -16.55 -3.45 -7.41
N ARG A 80 -16.51 -2.77 -6.26
CA ARG A 80 -17.50 -1.71 -5.95
C ARG A 80 -17.48 -0.58 -6.97
N CYS A 81 -16.29 -0.16 -7.41
CA CYS A 81 -16.18 0.87 -8.46
C CYS A 81 -16.73 0.38 -9.81
N ASP A 82 -16.39 -0.85 -10.22
CA ASP A 82 -16.85 -1.46 -11.48
C ASP A 82 -18.39 -1.66 -11.50
N GLU A 83 -18.99 -1.91 -10.35
CA GLU A 83 -20.45 -2.05 -10.17
C GLU A 83 -21.18 -0.70 -10.08
N GLY A 84 -20.46 0.43 -10.19
CA GLY A 84 -21.06 1.77 -10.22
C GLY A 84 -21.21 2.46 -8.87
N PHE A 85 -20.67 1.89 -7.78
CA PHE A 85 -20.68 2.50 -6.45
C PHE A 85 -19.46 3.37 -6.16
N GLY A 86 -18.54 3.48 -7.11
CA GLY A 86 -17.34 4.29 -6.97
C GLY A 86 -17.66 5.78 -6.81
N VAL A 87 -16.83 6.47 -6.05
CA VAL A 87 -16.97 7.88 -5.68
C VAL A 87 -15.91 8.77 -6.36
N GLY A 88 -16.08 10.09 -6.24
CA GLY A 88 -15.22 11.08 -6.88
C GLY A 88 -15.55 11.32 -8.35
N SER A 89 -14.87 12.27 -8.98
CA SER A 89 -15.14 12.71 -10.35
C SER A 89 -14.96 11.59 -11.40
N THR A 90 -14.01 10.68 -11.15
CA THR A 90 -13.73 9.54 -12.02
C THR A 90 -14.51 8.29 -11.67
N LYS A 91 -15.23 8.26 -10.56
CA LYS A 91 -15.87 7.08 -9.96
C LYS A 91 -14.91 5.91 -9.67
N MET A 92 -13.62 6.20 -9.62
CA MET A 92 -12.55 5.24 -9.37
C MET A 92 -11.95 5.50 -8.00
N ALA A 93 -12.82 5.54 -6.97
CA ALA A 93 -12.41 5.68 -5.57
C ALA A 93 -13.46 5.06 -4.64
N VAL A 94 -13.04 4.76 -3.42
CA VAL A 94 -13.89 4.45 -2.27
C VAL A 94 -13.53 5.40 -1.14
N TYR A 95 -14.44 5.62 -0.19
CA TYR A 95 -14.16 6.45 0.97
C TYR A 95 -13.42 5.68 2.07
N LEU A 96 -12.44 6.34 2.69
CA LEU A 96 -11.80 5.93 3.94
C LEU A 96 -12.07 7.03 4.97
N ASP A 97 -12.90 6.75 5.94
CA ASP A 97 -13.50 7.69 6.88
C ASP A 97 -12.93 7.52 8.28
N PHE A 98 -12.51 8.61 8.89
CA PHE A 98 -11.98 8.65 10.26
C PHE A 98 -12.96 9.24 11.27
N LYS A 99 -14.19 9.53 10.88
CA LYS A 99 -15.17 10.15 11.78
C LYS A 99 -15.35 9.37 13.08
N ASP A 100 -15.59 8.07 13.00
CA ASP A 100 -15.81 7.22 14.18
C ASP A 100 -14.57 7.16 15.08
N ALA A 101 -13.37 7.13 14.48
CA ALA A 101 -12.12 7.17 15.22
C ALA A 101 -11.92 8.51 15.94
N ILE A 102 -12.24 9.62 15.30
CA ILE A 102 -12.17 10.95 15.88
C ILE A 102 -13.18 11.10 17.01
N ASP A 103 -14.43 10.64 16.81
CA ASP A 103 -15.49 10.72 17.80
C ASP A 103 -15.20 9.85 19.05
N SER A 104 -14.55 8.67 18.86
CA SER A 104 -14.28 7.73 19.95
C SER A 104 -12.95 7.94 20.66
N LEU A 105 -11.88 8.25 19.92
CA LEU A 105 -10.52 8.39 20.44
C LEU A 105 -10.10 9.85 20.69
N GLY A 106 -10.78 10.78 20.04
CA GLY A 106 -10.42 12.19 20.00
C GLY A 106 -9.44 12.55 18.86
N GLU A 107 -9.58 13.78 18.35
CA GLU A 107 -8.75 14.27 17.23
C GLU A 107 -7.25 14.24 17.55
N ASP A 108 -6.84 14.54 18.78
CA ASP A 108 -5.42 14.57 19.17
C ASP A 108 -4.76 13.20 19.05
N VAL A 109 -5.46 12.12 19.40
CA VAL A 109 -4.96 10.75 19.26
C VAL A 109 -4.82 10.38 17.79
N VAL A 110 -5.84 10.67 16.98
CA VAL A 110 -5.81 10.46 15.53
C VAL A 110 -4.69 11.27 14.88
N ARG A 111 -4.50 12.52 15.30
CA ARG A 111 -3.43 13.40 14.86
C ARG A 111 -2.03 12.86 15.22
N SER A 112 -1.88 12.34 16.41
CA SER A 112 -0.61 11.71 16.84
C SER A 112 -0.26 10.47 15.99
N ARG A 113 -1.26 9.69 15.59
CA ARG A 113 -1.07 8.46 14.78
C ARG A 113 -0.89 8.74 13.28
N TYR A 114 -1.67 9.65 12.73
CA TYR A 114 -1.83 9.82 11.27
C TYR A 114 -1.62 11.25 10.75
N GLY A 115 -1.28 12.21 11.60
CA GLY A 115 -1.24 13.61 11.23
C GLY A 115 -0.31 13.93 10.05
N ASN A 116 0.84 13.25 9.94
CA ASN A 116 1.74 13.38 8.81
C ASN A 116 1.12 12.87 7.50
N LEU A 117 0.38 11.76 7.56
CA LEU A 117 -0.32 11.19 6.40
C LEU A 117 -1.48 12.08 5.97
N PHE A 118 -2.25 12.61 6.91
CA PHE A 118 -3.33 13.56 6.65
C PHE A 118 -2.81 14.86 6.04
N GLN A 119 -1.69 15.37 6.55
CA GLN A 119 -1.03 16.54 5.96
C GLN A 119 -0.58 16.27 4.52
N MET A 120 -0.01 15.10 4.25
CA MET A 120 0.40 14.72 2.90
C MET A 120 -0.82 14.62 1.98
N TYR A 121 -1.90 13.96 2.43
CA TYR A 121 -3.14 13.86 1.67
C TYR A 121 -3.73 15.24 1.36
N ASN A 122 -3.83 16.11 2.37
CA ASN A 122 -4.34 17.47 2.17
C ASN A 122 -3.50 18.29 1.19
N LYS A 123 -2.17 18.17 1.23
CA LYS A 123 -1.28 18.85 0.26
C LYS A 123 -1.50 18.41 -1.18
N ILE A 124 -1.88 17.14 -1.38
CA ILE A 124 -2.09 16.56 -2.71
C ILE A 124 -3.49 16.86 -3.22
N THR A 125 -4.51 16.69 -2.38
CA THR A 125 -5.91 16.72 -2.79
C THR A 125 -6.64 18.03 -2.47
N GLY A 126 -6.14 18.79 -1.50
CA GLY A 126 -6.84 19.95 -0.91
C GLY A 126 -7.86 19.56 0.16
N ASP A 127 -8.24 18.29 0.28
CA ASP A 127 -9.24 17.83 1.23
C ASP A 127 -8.63 17.63 2.62
N ASN A 128 -9.40 17.92 3.67
CA ASN A 128 -8.97 17.75 5.06
C ASN A 128 -9.55 16.44 5.65
N PRO A 129 -8.72 15.38 5.89
CA PRO A 129 -9.20 14.10 6.40
C PRO A 129 -9.83 14.13 7.79
N TYR A 130 -9.64 15.19 8.56
CA TYR A 130 -10.33 15.38 9.84
C TYR A 130 -11.82 15.78 9.68
N LYS A 131 -12.22 16.18 8.47
CA LYS A 131 -13.58 16.68 8.20
C LYS A 131 -14.29 15.91 7.12
N THR A 132 -13.56 15.47 6.10
CA THR A 132 -14.09 14.80 4.91
C THR A 132 -13.37 13.49 4.70
N PRO A 133 -14.07 12.38 4.42
CA PRO A 133 -13.45 11.09 4.14
C PRO A 133 -12.42 11.17 3.02
N MET A 134 -11.32 10.46 3.20
CA MET A 134 -10.30 10.33 2.16
C MET A 134 -10.83 9.47 1.01
N ARG A 135 -10.47 9.84 -0.22
CA ARG A 135 -10.70 9.01 -1.41
C ARG A 135 -9.48 8.15 -1.64
N ILE A 136 -9.66 6.83 -1.69
CA ILE A 136 -8.60 5.86 -1.95
C ILE A 136 -8.99 4.92 -3.07
N TYR A 137 -7.99 4.38 -3.78
CA TYR A 137 -8.18 3.39 -4.83
C TYR A 137 -7.00 2.40 -4.88
N PRO A 138 -7.21 1.14 -5.27
CA PRO A 138 -6.14 0.16 -5.42
C PRO A 138 -5.15 0.53 -6.52
N ALA A 139 -3.87 0.33 -6.23
CA ALA A 139 -2.82 0.50 -7.25
C ALA A 139 -1.77 -0.59 -7.17
N VAL A 140 -1.12 -0.83 -8.28
CA VAL A 140 0.06 -1.70 -8.36
C VAL A 140 1.16 -1.12 -7.47
N HIS A 141 1.69 -1.96 -6.58
CA HIS A 141 2.64 -1.55 -5.56
C HIS A 141 3.98 -2.27 -5.68
N TYR A 142 3.95 -3.59 -5.82
CA TYR A 142 5.13 -4.44 -5.74
C TYR A 142 5.01 -5.63 -6.69
N THR A 143 6.11 -6.03 -7.31
CA THR A 143 6.16 -7.23 -8.13
C THR A 143 7.00 -8.29 -7.42
N MET A 144 6.36 -9.38 -6.96
CA MET A 144 7.06 -10.53 -6.42
C MET A 144 7.76 -11.29 -7.55
N GLY A 145 8.92 -11.86 -7.23
CA GLY A 145 9.78 -12.50 -8.21
C GLY A 145 10.92 -11.58 -8.62
N GLY A 146 11.74 -12.01 -9.51
CA GLY A 146 12.93 -11.30 -9.94
C GLY A 146 14.02 -12.26 -10.42
N LEU A 147 15.28 -11.83 -10.38
CA LEU A 147 16.42 -12.66 -10.73
C LEU A 147 16.62 -13.75 -9.68
N TRP A 148 16.86 -14.95 -10.15
CA TRP A 148 17.29 -16.02 -9.25
C TRP A 148 18.67 -15.70 -8.67
N VAL A 149 18.86 -15.95 -7.38
CA VAL A 149 20.14 -15.83 -6.68
C VAL A 149 20.33 -16.98 -5.72
N ASP A 150 21.58 -17.32 -5.45
CA ASP A 150 21.95 -18.23 -4.36
C ASP A 150 21.97 -17.50 -3.01
N TYR A 151 22.36 -18.21 -1.95
CA TYR A 151 22.44 -17.61 -0.60
C TYR A 151 23.49 -16.50 -0.46
N ASN A 152 24.42 -16.38 -1.42
CA ASN A 152 25.41 -15.31 -1.49
C ASN A 152 24.97 -14.17 -2.41
N LEU A 153 23.71 -14.16 -2.85
CA LEU A 153 23.11 -13.16 -3.76
C LEU A 153 23.68 -13.18 -5.18
N MET A 154 24.43 -14.24 -5.55
CA MET A 154 24.94 -14.39 -6.91
C MET A 154 23.89 -15.00 -7.82
N THR A 155 23.74 -14.44 -9.02
CA THR A 155 22.83 -14.96 -10.05
C THR A 155 23.45 -16.21 -10.73
N SER A 156 22.73 -16.77 -11.70
CA SER A 156 23.29 -17.84 -12.56
C SER A 156 24.48 -17.37 -13.43
N VAL A 157 24.74 -16.06 -13.50
CA VAL A 157 25.91 -15.49 -14.20
C VAL A 157 26.98 -15.21 -13.16
N PRO A 158 28.16 -15.88 -13.22
CA PRO A 158 29.25 -15.66 -12.27
C PRO A 158 29.67 -14.18 -12.22
N GLY A 159 29.79 -13.63 -11.01
CA GLY A 159 30.17 -12.23 -10.79
C GLY A 159 29.00 -11.23 -10.91
N LEU A 160 27.79 -11.66 -11.26
CA LEU A 160 26.60 -10.84 -11.27
C LEU A 160 25.75 -11.13 -10.04
N TYR A 161 25.51 -10.11 -9.23
CA TYR A 161 24.73 -10.19 -7.99
C TYR A 161 23.45 -9.37 -8.09
N SER A 162 22.41 -9.80 -7.39
CA SER A 162 21.14 -9.07 -7.31
C SER A 162 20.66 -9.02 -5.88
N ILE A 163 20.38 -7.84 -5.38
CA ILE A 163 19.97 -7.59 -4.00
C ILE A 163 18.61 -6.90 -3.92
N GLY A 164 17.96 -7.02 -2.76
CA GLY A 164 16.68 -6.38 -2.49
C GLY A 164 15.57 -6.84 -3.42
N GLU A 165 14.72 -5.93 -3.83
CA GLU A 165 13.50 -6.24 -4.60
C GLU A 165 13.78 -6.69 -6.05
N SER A 166 15.01 -6.61 -6.53
CA SER A 166 15.39 -7.10 -7.87
C SER A 166 15.63 -8.61 -7.93
N ASN A 167 15.89 -9.27 -6.81
CA ASN A 167 15.97 -10.71 -6.74
C ASN A 167 14.61 -11.37 -6.45
N PHE A 168 14.50 -12.69 -6.67
CA PHE A 168 13.23 -13.40 -6.51
C PHE A 168 12.78 -13.53 -5.05
N SER A 169 13.67 -13.38 -4.10
CA SER A 169 13.49 -13.45 -2.65
C SER A 169 12.62 -14.61 -2.13
N ASP A 170 12.41 -14.67 -0.82
CA ASP A 170 11.63 -15.72 -0.17
C ASP A 170 10.13 -15.43 -0.06
N HIS A 171 9.63 -14.42 -0.80
CA HIS A 171 8.25 -13.94 -0.65
C HIS A 171 7.21 -14.82 -1.34
N GLY A 172 7.61 -15.72 -2.23
CA GLY A 172 6.66 -16.53 -2.99
C GLY A 172 5.70 -15.70 -3.83
N ALA A 173 4.44 -16.10 -3.84
CA ALA A 173 3.39 -15.43 -4.61
C ALA A 173 2.75 -14.24 -3.90
N ASN A 174 2.95 -14.08 -2.59
CA ASN A 174 2.34 -13.01 -1.80
C ASN A 174 3.25 -12.58 -0.65
N ARG A 175 3.76 -11.37 -0.73
CA ARG A 175 4.67 -10.79 0.26
C ARG A 175 3.92 -10.26 1.48
N LEU A 176 4.46 -10.49 2.68
CA LEU A 176 3.99 -9.86 3.91
C LEU A 176 4.35 -8.36 3.93
N GLY A 177 3.57 -7.57 4.64
CA GLY A 177 3.82 -6.13 4.82
C GLY A 177 5.21 -5.87 5.39
N ALA A 178 5.88 -4.82 4.90
CA ALA A 178 7.23 -4.36 5.27
C ALA A 178 8.39 -5.34 5.00
N SER A 179 8.15 -6.61 4.66
CA SER A 179 9.21 -7.62 4.50
C SER A 179 10.16 -7.34 3.33
N ALA A 180 9.71 -6.65 2.27
CA ALA A 180 10.59 -6.32 1.14
C ALA A 180 11.74 -5.38 1.53
N LEU A 181 11.45 -4.31 2.27
CA LEU A 181 12.49 -3.40 2.76
C LEU A 181 13.41 -4.08 3.79
N MET A 182 12.85 -4.91 4.66
CA MET A 182 13.65 -5.68 5.63
C MET A 182 14.61 -6.63 4.93
N GLN A 183 14.16 -7.32 3.87
CA GLN A 183 15.03 -8.17 3.07
C GLN A 183 16.14 -7.35 2.40
N GLY A 184 15.82 -6.24 1.75
CA GLY A 184 16.83 -5.38 1.13
C GLY A 184 17.89 -4.88 2.11
N LEU A 185 17.49 -4.56 3.35
CA LEU A 185 18.42 -4.21 4.43
C LEU A 185 19.26 -5.42 4.84
N ALA A 186 18.66 -6.60 4.99
CA ALA A 186 19.37 -7.82 5.35
C ALA A 186 20.41 -8.19 4.27
N ASP A 187 20.03 -8.18 3.01
CA ASP A 187 20.93 -8.43 1.88
C ASP A 187 22.12 -7.46 1.90
N GLY A 188 21.86 -6.16 2.07
CA GLY A 188 22.88 -5.13 2.04
C GLY A 188 23.81 -5.10 3.24
N TYR A 189 23.28 -5.34 4.45
CA TYR A 189 24.08 -5.23 5.69
C TYR A 189 24.73 -6.55 6.13
N PHE A 190 24.06 -7.69 5.91
CA PHE A 190 24.50 -8.96 6.48
C PHE A 190 25.05 -9.94 5.45
N VAL A 191 24.65 -9.86 4.17
CA VAL A 191 25.11 -10.82 3.15
C VAL A 191 26.16 -10.18 2.24
N LEU A 192 25.83 -9.04 1.62
CA LEU A 192 26.67 -8.43 0.58
C LEU A 192 28.14 -8.17 1.00
N PRO A 193 28.47 -7.70 2.22
CA PRO A 193 29.86 -7.48 2.61
C PRO A 193 30.70 -8.76 2.59
N TYR A 194 30.13 -9.89 3.02
CA TYR A 194 30.82 -11.20 2.97
C TYR A 194 30.95 -11.69 1.55
N THR A 195 29.91 -11.58 0.75
CA THR A 195 29.89 -11.94 -0.66
C THR A 195 31.00 -11.21 -1.45
N ILE A 196 31.14 -9.90 -1.28
CA ILE A 196 32.21 -9.11 -1.93
C ILE A 196 33.58 -9.56 -1.47
N GLY A 197 33.76 -9.75 -0.13
CA GLY A 197 35.02 -10.20 0.44
C GLY A 197 35.45 -11.56 -0.13
N ASP A 198 34.55 -12.52 -0.18
CA ASP A 198 34.80 -13.86 -0.68
C ASP A 198 35.11 -13.87 -2.19
N TYR A 199 34.31 -13.11 -2.98
CA TYR A 199 34.51 -13.04 -4.42
C TYR A 199 35.87 -12.43 -4.80
N LEU A 200 36.32 -11.40 -4.09
CA LEU A 200 37.57 -10.69 -4.35
C LEU A 200 38.78 -11.36 -3.66
N SER A 201 38.58 -12.35 -2.80
CA SER A 201 39.65 -12.94 -1.97
C SER A 201 40.78 -13.52 -2.79
N ASN A 202 40.47 -14.12 -3.93
CA ASN A 202 41.48 -14.69 -4.84
C ASN A 202 42.30 -13.62 -5.57
N ASP A 203 41.67 -12.51 -5.93
CA ASP A 203 42.34 -11.40 -6.62
C ASP A 203 43.29 -10.63 -5.72
N ILE A 204 42.93 -10.50 -4.44
CA ILE A 204 43.78 -9.83 -3.43
C ILE A 204 45.06 -10.60 -3.18
N ARG A 205 45.03 -11.94 -3.30
CA ARG A 205 46.18 -12.83 -3.05
C ARG A 205 47.15 -12.96 -4.23
N THR A 206 46.75 -12.58 -5.42
CA THR A 206 47.49 -12.87 -6.63
C THR A 206 48.32 -11.70 -7.21
N LYS A 207 48.17 -10.50 -6.67
CA LYS A 207 48.97 -9.35 -7.08
C LYS A 207 50.04 -9.05 -6.05
N PRO A 208 51.35 -9.30 -6.36
CA PRO A 208 52.42 -8.77 -5.53
C PRO A 208 52.38 -7.25 -5.60
N ILE A 209 52.50 -6.61 -4.44
CA ILE A 209 52.67 -5.17 -4.28
C ILE A 209 54.01 -4.73 -4.88
#